data_bed4bd0231be0e5d7e194875378375b5
#
_entry.id   bed4bd0231be0e5d7e194875378375b5
#
_cell.length_a   1.000
_cell.length_b   1.000
_cell.length_c   1.000
_cell.angle_alpha   90.00
_cell.angle_beta   90.00
_cell.angle_gamma   90.00
#
_symmetry.space_group_name_H-M   'P 1'
#
loop_
_entity.id
_entity.type
_entity.pdbx_description
1 polymer ?
#
loop_
_entity_poly.entity_id
_entity_poly.type
_entity_poly.pdbx_seq_one_letter_code
_entity_poly.pdbx_strand_id
1 'polypeptide(L)'
;MAASLVEHEAIKTTLPKAKELRRVIEPMITSAKQDNVAKRRQAFDRIRDKAAVGKLFSDLGPRFADRPGGYTRILKCGMRPGDNAPMAIIEFVERGEG
;
A
#
# COMPACT_ATOMS: atom_id res chain seq x y z
N MET A 1 -3.31 5.16 -7.03
CA MET A 1 -2.39 5.33 -5.87
C MET A 1 -1.95 4.01 -5.26
N ALA A 2 -2.84 3.01 -5.18
CA ALA A 2 -2.45 1.73 -4.59
C ALA A 2 -1.32 1.06 -5.37
N ALA A 3 -1.38 1.07 -6.71
CA ALA A 3 -0.31 0.54 -7.55
C ALA A 3 1.02 1.25 -7.30
N SER A 4 1.00 2.58 -7.19
CA SER A 4 2.22 3.36 -6.92
C SER A 4 2.80 3.02 -5.55
N LEU A 5 1.97 2.83 -4.53
CA LEU A 5 2.47 2.46 -3.21
C LEU A 5 3.11 1.07 -3.25
N VAL A 6 2.49 0.10 -3.91
CA VAL A 6 3.05 -1.24 -4.04
C VAL A 6 4.38 -1.19 -4.78
N GLU A 7 4.46 -0.41 -5.86
CA GLU A 7 5.66 -0.31 -6.68
C GLU A 7 6.80 0.38 -5.95
N HIS A 8 6.54 1.54 -5.37
CA HIS A 8 7.59 2.39 -4.76
C HIS A 8 7.77 2.18 -3.26
N GLU A 9 6.82 1.50 -2.60
CA GLU A 9 6.81 1.17 -1.18
C GLU A 9 6.67 2.38 -0.24
N ALA A 10 6.74 3.59 -0.78
CA ALA A 10 6.45 4.83 -0.06
C ALA A 10 6.01 5.88 -1.08
N ILE A 11 4.97 6.60 -0.76
CA ILE A 11 4.52 7.72 -1.60
C ILE A 11 4.14 8.91 -0.73
N LYS A 12 4.30 10.11 -1.30
CA LYS A 12 3.89 11.35 -0.66
C LYS A 12 2.57 11.80 -1.26
N THR A 13 1.60 12.10 -0.41
CA THR A 13 0.28 12.53 -0.85
C THR A 13 -0.35 13.39 0.26
N THR A 14 -1.59 13.84 0.06
CA THR A 14 -2.29 14.56 1.13
C THR A 14 -2.65 13.59 2.25
N LEU A 15 -2.75 14.12 3.47
CA LEU A 15 -3.08 13.30 4.64
C LEU A 15 -4.41 12.55 4.50
N PRO A 16 -5.51 13.20 4.03
CA PRO A 16 -6.76 12.46 3.84
C PRO A 16 -6.64 11.32 2.83
N LYS A 17 -5.90 11.53 1.74
CA LYS A 17 -5.70 10.48 0.73
C LYS A 17 -4.85 9.34 1.28
N ALA A 18 -3.85 9.66 2.09
CA ALA A 18 -3.03 8.63 2.74
C ALA A 18 -3.87 7.74 3.65
N LYS A 19 -4.78 8.33 4.41
CA LYS A 19 -5.69 7.58 5.29
C LYS A 19 -6.64 6.69 4.49
N GLU A 20 -7.18 7.19 3.38
CA GLU A 20 -8.03 6.39 2.50
C GLU A 20 -7.25 5.24 1.87
N LEU A 21 -6.04 5.51 1.40
CA LEU A 21 -5.19 4.48 0.80
C LEU A 21 -4.89 3.37 1.81
N ARG A 22 -4.63 3.72 3.06
CA ARG A 22 -4.39 2.74 4.11
C ARG A 22 -5.58 1.79 4.25
N ARG A 23 -6.81 2.31 4.22
CA ARG A 23 -8.02 1.49 4.31
C ARG A 23 -8.15 0.51 3.15
N VAL A 24 -7.61 0.85 1.98
CA VAL A 24 -7.63 -0.01 0.80
C VAL A 24 -6.51 -1.04 0.85
N ILE A 25 -5.28 -0.61 1.14
CA ILE A 25 -4.10 -1.47 1.01
C ILE A 25 -3.98 -2.49 2.15
N GLU A 26 -4.39 -2.14 3.38
CA GLU A 26 -4.25 -3.04 4.52
C GLU A 26 -5.02 -4.35 4.32
N PRO A 27 -6.32 -4.34 3.98
CA PRO A 27 -7.03 -5.59 3.70
C PRO A 27 -6.46 -6.36 2.51
N MET A 28 -5.91 -5.66 1.52
CA MET A 28 -5.32 -6.30 0.35
C MET A 28 -4.08 -7.10 0.71
N ILE A 29 -3.24 -6.56 1.60
CA ILE A 29 -2.06 -7.30 2.07
C ILE A 29 -2.48 -8.52 2.88
N THR A 30 -3.47 -8.37 3.75
CA THR A 30 -4.01 -9.50 4.51
C THR A 30 -4.51 -10.59 3.57
N SER A 31 -5.24 -10.22 2.52
CA SER A 31 -5.72 -11.17 1.50
C SER A 31 -4.56 -11.82 0.74
N ALA A 32 -3.50 -11.06 0.47
CA ALA A 32 -2.35 -11.53 -0.31
C ALA A 32 -1.50 -12.56 0.43
N LYS A 33 -1.72 -12.78 1.71
CA LYS A 33 -1.05 -13.83 2.45
C LYS A 33 -1.44 -15.21 1.95
N GLN A 34 -2.58 -15.33 1.28
CA GLN A 34 -3.00 -16.56 0.60
C GLN A 34 -3.04 -16.27 -0.89
N ASP A 35 -2.16 -16.92 -1.64
CA ASP A 35 -2.06 -16.70 -3.08
C ASP A 35 -2.93 -17.71 -3.82
N ASN A 36 -3.99 -17.22 -4.45
CA ASN A 36 -4.83 -18.01 -5.34
C ASN A 36 -5.43 -17.09 -6.42
N VAL A 37 -5.96 -17.72 -7.47
CA VAL A 37 -6.47 -17.00 -8.63
C VAL A 37 -7.60 -16.04 -8.26
N ALA A 38 -8.52 -16.48 -7.40
CA ALA A 38 -9.66 -15.66 -7.01
C ALA A 38 -9.22 -14.38 -6.30
N LYS A 39 -8.24 -14.50 -5.38
CA LYS A 39 -7.74 -13.35 -4.64
C LYS A 39 -6.93 -12.41 -5.53
N ARG A 40 -6.15 -12.95 -6.47
CA ARG A 40 -5.44 -12.12 -7.45
C ARG A 40 -6.40 -11.35 -8.34
N ARG A 41 -7.49 -11.96 -8.75
CA ARG A 41 -8.53 -11.26 -9.54
C ARG A 41 -9.19 -10.14 -8.76
N GLN A 42 -9.50 -10.36 -7.49
CA GLN A 42 -10.07 -9.33 -6.62
C GLN A 42 -9.12 -8.15 -6.47
N ALA A 43 -7.83 -8.42 -6.27
CA ALA A 43 -6.82 -7.38 -6.16
C ALA A 43 -6.68 -6.61 -7.47
N PHE A 44 -6.67 -7.31 -8.61
CA PHE A 44 -6.58 -6.68 -9.92
C PHE A 44 -7.78 -5.77 -10.18
N ASP A 45 -8.98 -6.15 -9.76
CA ASP A 45 -10.16 -5.31 -9.92
C ASP A 45 -10.02 -3.98 -9.19
N ARG A 46 -9.24 -3.94 -8.12
CA ARG A 46 -9.01 -2.71 -7.36
C ARG A 46 -7.81 -1.91 -7.85
N ILE A 47 -6.70 -2.60 -8.12
CA ILE A 47 -5.43 -1.94 -8.48
C ILE A 47 -5.34 -1.67 -9.99
N ARG A 48 -5.84 -2.57 -10.82
CA ARG A 48 -5.79 -2.49 -12.29
C ARG A 48 -4.37 -2.42 -12.85
N ASP A 49 -3.43 -3.08 -12.18
CA ASP A 49 -2.02 -3.12 -12.58
C ASP A 49 -1.47 -4.51 -12.29
N LYS A 50 -1.13 -5.25 -13.34
CA LYS A 50 -0.65 -6.64 -13.21
C LYS A 50 0.66 -6.74 -12.44
N ALA A 51 1.58 -5.81 -12.68
CA ALA A 51 2.87 -5.82 -11.99
C ALA A 51 2.70 -5.58 -10.49
N ALA A 52 1.81 -4.65 -10.12
CA ALA A 52 1.51 -4.37 -8.72
C ALA A 52 0.84 -5.56 -8.05
N VAL A 53 -0.10 -6.21 -8.71
CA VAL A 53 -0.75 -7.43 -8.18
C VAL A 53 0.28 -8.54 -8.01
N GLY A 54 1.16 -8.73 -8.98
CA GLY A 54 2.23 -9.71 -8.89
C GLY A 54 3.11 -9.48 -7.67
N LYS A 55 3.57 -8.25 -7.48
CA LYS A 55 4.40 -7.88 -6.33
C LYS A 55 3.63 -8.05 -5.01
N LEU A 56 2.35 -7.69 -4.99
CA LEU A 56 1.53 -7.83 -3.79
C LEU A 56 1.51 -9.27 -3.30
N PHE A 57 1.31 -10.23 -4.19
CA PHE A 57 1.21 -11.64 -3.82
C PHE A 57 2.55 -12.34 -3.70
N SER A 58 3.54 -11.98 -4.53
CA SER A 58 4.85 -12.65 -4.50
C SER A 58 5.80 -12.09 -3.47
N ASP A 59 5.63 -10.83 -3.07
CA ASP A 59 6.55 -10.13 -2.14
C ASP A 59 5.85 -9.66 -0.88
N LEU A 60 4.85 -8.79 -0.99
CA LEU A 60 4.25 -8.15 0.19
C LEU A 60 3.50 -9.14 1.08
N GLY A 61 2.75 -10.07 0.50
CA GLY A 61 2.07 -11.11 1.26
C GLY A 61 3.04 -11.91 2.13
N PRO A 62 4.07 -12.51 1.53
CA PRO A 62 5.10 -13.24 2.30
C PRO A 62 5.86 -12.35 3.28
N ARG A 63 6.20 -11.13 2.89
CA ARG A 63 6.94 -10.19 3.75
C ARG A 63 6.20 -9.92 5.06
N PHE A 64 4.89 -9.79 5.01
CA PHE A 64 4.06 -9.48 6.16
C PHE A 64 3.31 -10.70 6.73
N ALA A 65 3.71 -11.92 6.34
CA ALA A 65 2.99 -13.13 6.72
C ALA A 65 2.79 -13.27 8.23
N ASP A 66 3.78 -12.88 9.03
CA ASP A 66 3.75 -13.00 10.48
C ASP A 66 3.17 -11.77 11.18
N ARG A 67 2.83 -10.73 10.44
CA ARG A 67 2.28 -9.50 11.02
C ARG A 67 0.76 -9.52 10.91
N PRO A 68 0.01 -9.40 12.01
CA PRO A 68 -1.45 -9.52 11.96
C PRO A 68 -2.17 -8.28 11.44
N GLY A 69 -1.46 -7.23 11.13
CA GLY A 69 -2.00 -5.97 10.62
C GLY A 69 -0.99 -4.86 10.81
N GLY A 70 -1.37 -3.61 10.50
CA GLY A 70 -0.46 -2.47 10.65
C GLY A 70 0.73 -2.55 9.70
N TYR A 71 0.47 -2.84 8.43
CA TYR A 71 1.53 -3.01 7.42
C TYR A 71 2.09 -1.68 6.94
N THR A 72 1.37 -0.60 7.14
CA THR A 72 1.75 0.73 6.69
C THR A 72 1.77 1.70 7.85
N ARG A 73 2.51 2.80 7.66
CA ARG A 73 2.47 3.92 8.59
C ARG A 73 2.38 5.22 7.80
N ILE A 74 1.81 6.23 8.46
CA ILE A 74 1.60 7.54 7.88
C ILE A 74 2.43 8.54 8.66
N LEU A 75 3.32 9.27 7.97
CA LEU A 75 4.18 10.28 8.54
C LEU A 75 3.72 11.65 8.03
N LYS A 76 3.32 12.53 8.94
CA LYS A 76 2.90 13.87 8.55
C LYS A 76 4.13 14.68 8.13
N CYS A 77 4.01 15.41 7.01
CA CYS A 77 5.12 16.16 6.40
C CYS A 77 4.88 17.67 6.35
N GLY A 78 3.92 18.19 7.09
CA GLY A 78 3.58 19.61 7.04
C GLY A 78 2.59 19.94 5.95
N MET A 79 2.60 21.18 5.49
CA MET A 79 1.61 21.71 4.57
C MET A 79 2.19 21.92 3.18
N ARG A 80 1.36 21.67 2.16
CA ARG A 80 1.76 21.92 0.78
C ARG A 80 1.74 23.41 0.48
N PRO A 81 2.82 23.98 -0.12
CA PRO A 81 2.79 25.38 -0.53
C PRO A 81 1.65 25.66 -1.52
N GLY A 82 1.03 26.80 -1.38
CA GLY A 82 -0.04 27.24 -2.25
C GLY A 82 -1.43 27.05 -1.65
N ASP A 83 -1.85 25.83 -1.37
CA ASP A 83 -3.20 25.55 -0.85
C ASP A 83 -3.23 25.11 0.60
N ASN A 84 -2.07 25.02 1.27
CA ASN A 84 -1.95 24.59 2.67
C ASN A 84 -2.58 23.21 2.94
N ALA A 85 -2.62 22.34 1.94
CA ALA A 85 -3.11 20.98 2.16
C ALA A 85 -2.14 20.21 3.07
N PRO A 86 -2.63 19.53 4.12
CA PRO A 86 -1.74 18.71 4.95
C PRO A 86 -1.20 17.54 4.16
N MET A 87 0.11 17.38 4.15
CA MET A 87 0.81 16.34 3.40
C MET A 87 1.29 15.23 4.32
N ALA A 88 1.44 14.05 3.75
CA ALA A 88 1.90 12.89 4.48
C ALA A 88 2.64 11.93 3.55
N ILE A 89 3.51 11.12 4.13
CA ILE A 89 4.11 9.98 3.46
C ILE A 89 3.44 8.74 4.03
N ILE A 90 2.91 7.89 3.16
CA ILE A 90 2.46 6.55 3.55
C ILE A 90 3.50 5.56 3.04
N GLU A 91 3.95 4.67 3.92
CA GLU A 91 4.99 3.70 3.58
C GLU A 91 4.74 2.37 4.28
N PHE A 92 5.31 1.30 3.75
CA PHE A 92 5.29 0.01 4.43
C PHE A 92 6.26 0.04 5.61
N VAL A 93 5.86 -0.57 6.73
CA VAL A 93 6.68 -0.59 7.95
C VAL A 93 7.91 -1.49 7.78
N GLU A 94 7.84 -2.48 6.90
CA GLU A 94 8.98 -3.30 6.53
C GLU A 94 9.25 -3.10 5.04
N ARG A 95 10.45 -2.63 4.71
CA ARG A 95 10.87 -2.36 3.33
C ARG A 95 11.60 -3.57 2.78
N GLY A 96 11.42 -3.84 1.50
CA GLY A 96 12.23 -4.85 0.83
C GLY A 96 13.69 -4.43 0.78
N GLU A 97 14.59 -5.40 0.77
CA GLU A 97 16.00 -5.17 0.52
C GLU A 97 16.15 -4.78 -0.94
N GLY A 98 16.65 -3.58 -1.14
CA GLY A 98 16.68 -3.11 -2.47
C GLY A 98 17.86 -2.64 -3.03
#